data_e7558441b9d4926b771855a41433f729
#
_entry.id   e7558441b9d4926b771855a41433f729
#
_cell.length_a   1.000
_cell.length_b   1.000
_cell.length_c   1.000
_cell.angle_alpha   90.00
_cell.angle_beta   90.00
_cell.angle_gamma   90.00
#
_symmetry.space_group_name_H-M   'P 1'
#
loop_
_entity.id
_entity.type
_entity.pdbx_description
1 polymer ?
#
loop_
_entity_poly.entity_id
_entity_poly.type
_entity_poly.pdbx_seq_one_letter_code
_entity_poly.pdbx_strand_id
1 'polypeptide(L)'
;YLRKLPFISVPTSASSDGFSSASASLLVNGRRTSVPAKLAYGIIADTDVIKSAPEKFLYSGIGDLVSKITALYDWVFEDEHGYAVLNDFAMMIAKKAVNSFVRTPFESIKDDLFLRELLDSLAMSGIANEIAGNSSPASGSEHLISHALDKTLEHPQLHGIQVGIATYIMSKVQNHRYIRVNKIFEGTGFWDYVSTLGLKREDYARAIDIAPSIKPHRHTYLHEKKYRELAKKVLYEDEVLKKVFG
;
A
#
# COMPACT_ATOMS: atom_id res chain seq x y z
N TYR A 1 8.03 7.53 21.29
CA TYR A 1 9.44 7.22 21.07
C TYR A 1 10.36 8.03 22.00
N LEU A 2 10.30 9.35 21.92
CA LEU A 2 11.17 10.24 22.72
C LEU A 2 10.96 10.13 24.23
N ARG A 3 9.74 9.95 24.68
CA ARG A 3 9.36 9.84 26.11
C ARG A 3 9.48 8.43 26.66
N LYS A 4 9.71 7.41 25.82
CA LYS A 4 9.76 5.99 26.18
C LYS A 4 8.49 5.48 26.90
N LEU A 5 7.38 6.16 26.74
CA LEU A 5 6.09 5.75 27.32
C LEU A 5 5.40 4.74 26.41
N PRO A 6 4.72 3.72 26.96
CA PRO A 6 3.80 2.91 26.20
C PRO A 6 2.61 3.77 25.76
N PHE A 7 2.04 3.47 24.57
CA PHE A 7 0.83 4.11 24.09
C PHE A 7 -0.11 3.07 23.49
N ILE A 8 -1.40 3.39 23.48
CA ILE A 8 -2.43 2.61 22.81
C ILE A 8 -2.83 3.35 21.55
N SER A 9 -2.84 2.65 20.41
CA SER A 9 -3.35 3.17 19.16
C SER A 9 -4.86 2.95 19.09
N VAL A 10 -5.61 4.01 18.80
CA VAL A 10 -7.08 3.94 18.65
C VAL A 10 -7.43 4.49 17.26
N PRO A 11 -7.37 3.67 16.20
CA PRO A 11 -7.69 4.11 14.86
C PRO A 11 -9.19 4.41 14.72
N THR A 12 -9.52 5.54 14.11
CA THR A 12 -10.89 5.94 13.77
C THR A 12 -11.22 5.71 12.29
N SER A 13 -10.27 5.16 11.54
CA SER A 13 -10.43 4.73 10.15
C SER A 13 -9.44 3.62 9.82
N ALA A 14 -9.79 2.77 8.86
CA ALA A 14 -8.95 1.69 8.36
C ALA A 14 -8.26 2.09 7.04
N SER A 15 -7.52 3.21 7.02
CA SER A 15 -7.00 3.81 5.78
C SER A 15 -5.61 3.31 5.36
N SER A 16 -4.86 2.71 6.27
CA SER A 16 -3.53 2.11 6.03
C SER A 16 -3.08 1.31 7.25
N ASP A 17 -1.95 0.61 7.16
CA ASP A 17 -1.30 -0.11 8.27
C ASP A 17 -0.58 0.83 9.27
N GLY A 18 -0.68 2.14 9.10
CA GLY A 18 0.02 3.13 9.95
C GLY A 18 -0.33 3.04 11.44
N PHE A 19 -1.53 2.59 11.82
CA PHE A 19 -1.92 2.43 13.22
C PHE A 19 -1.19 1.30 13.95
N SER A 20 -0.57 0.39 13.21
CA SER A 20 0.22 -0.74 13.70
C SER A 20 1.68 -0.67 13.27
N SER A 21 2.14 0.46 12.75
CA SER A 21 3.50 0.64 12.26
C SER A 21 4.44 1.19 13.33
N ALA A 22 5.70 0.76 13.30
CA ALA A 22 6.79 1.37 14.07
C ALA A 22 7.36 2.64 13.40
N SER A 23 6.67 3.17 12.41
CA SER A 23 7.02 4.40 11.70
C SER A 23 5.88 5.38 11.74
N ALA A 24 6.16 6.63 12.08
CA ALA A 24 5.18 7.71 12.06
C ALA A 24 5.37 8.58 10.81
N SER A 25 4.30 8.79 10.06
CA SER A 25 4.28 9.71 8.92
C SER A 25 3.86 11.10 9.41
N LEU A 26 4.82 12.01 9.47
CA LEU A 26 4.62 13.37 9.98
C LEU A 26 4.77 14.41 8.86
N LEU A 27 4.09 15.55 9.02
CA LEU A 27 4.30 16.71 8.17
C LEU A 27 5.41 17.56 8.80
N VAL A 28 6.60 17.55 8.19
CA VAL A 28 7.75 18.33 8.65
C VAL A 28 8.07 19.38 7.59
N ASN A 29 7.92 20.67 7.93
CA ASN A 29 8.11 21.78 7.00
C ASN A 29 7.29 21.63 5.70
N GLY A 30 6.03 21.21 5.83
CA GLY A 30 5.13 21.01 4.69
C GLY A 30 5.42 19.73 3.86
N ARG A 31 6.36 18.88 4.27
CA ARG A 31 6.70 17.64 3.58
C ARG A 31 6.37 16.43 4.45
N ARG A 32 5.72 15.43 3.84
CA ARG A 32 5.48 14.13 4.50
C ARG A 32 6.81 13.41 4.71
N THR A 33 7.14 13.14 5.97
CA THR A 33 8.41 12.54 6.39
C THR A 33 8.11 11.35 7.31
N SER A 34 8.65 10.19 6.99
CA SER A 34 8.60 9.03 7.87
C SER A 34 9.68 9.13 8.92
N VAL A 35 9.30 9.07 10.18
CA VAL A 35 10.22 9.08 11.31
C VAL A 35 10.11 7.79 12.11
N PRO A 36 11.21 7.27 12.67
CA PRO A 36 11.16 6.09 13.53
C PRO A 36 10.24 6.33 14.74
N ALA A 37 9.41 5.37 15.02
CA ALA A 37 8.51 5.33 16.16
C ALA A 37 8.65 3.97 16.87
N LYS A 38 7.67 3.61 17.68
CA LYS A 38 7.54 2.28 18.27
C LYS A 38 6.17 1.73 17.94
N LEU A 39 6.05 0.42 17.91
CA LEU A 39 4.73 -0.22 17.92
C LEU A 39 3.94 0.24 19.13
N ALA A 40 2.64 0.41 18.94
CA ALA A 40 1.73 0.61 20.03
C ALA A 40 1.78 -0.59 20.99
N TYR A 41 1.67 -0.33 22.29
CA TYR A 41 1.54 -1.39 23.31
C TYR A 41 0.27 -2.22 23.11
N GLY A 42 -0.78 -1.59 22.62
CA GLY A 42 -2.04 -2.21 22.24
C GLY A 42 -2.76 -1.40 21.18
N ILE A 43 -3.67 -2.05 20.46
CA ILE A 43 -4.53 -1.42 19.45
C ILE A 43 -5.97 -1.68 19.86
N ILE A 44 -6.77 -0.63 19.92
CA ILE A 44 -8.22 -0.72 20.16
C ILE A 44 -8.90 -0.17 18.91
N ALA A 45 -9.46 -1.05 18.09
CA ALA A 45 -10.19 -0.71 16.88
C ALA A 45 -11.68 -0.97 17.09
N ASP A 46 -12.45 0.11 17.23
CA ASP A 46 -13.89 0.05 17.30
C ASP A 46 -14.47 -0.01 15.88
N THR A 47 -15.08 -1.14 15.53
CA THR A 47 -15.61 -1.36 14.17
C THR A 47 -16.79 -0.44 13.86
N ASP A 48 -17.61 -0.04 14.85
CA ASP A 48 -18.73 0.87 14.63
C ASP A 48 -18.24 2.29 14.31
N VAL A 49 -17.19 2.75 15.00
CA VAL A 49 -16.52 4.01 14.70
C VAL A 49 -15.92 3.99 13.29
N ILE A 50 -15.19 2.93 12.94
CA ILE A 50 -14.56 2.78 11.61
C ILE A 50 -15.60 2.69 10.51
N LYS A 51 -16.71 1.97 10.75
CA LYS A 51 -17.83 1.84 9.81
C LYS A 51 -18.53 3.18 9.54
N SER A 52 -18.54 4.08 10.52
CA SER A 52 -19.11 5.41 10.38
C SER A 52 -18.21 6.38 9.61
N ALA A 53 -16.93 6.06 9.47
CA ALA A 53 -15.99 6.89 8.72
C ALA A 53 -16.31 6.93 7.21
N PRO A 54 -15.93 7.99 6.49
CA PRO A 54 -16.10 8.07 5.04
C PRO A 54 -15.46 6.88 4.32
N GLU A 55 -16.19 6.28 3.36
CA GLU A 55 -15.77 5.08 2.62
C GLU A 55 -14.41 5.19 1.93
N LYS A 56 -14.02 6.40 1.55
CA LYS A 56 -12.69 6.66 0.97
C LYS A 56 -11.54 6.12 1.82
N PHE A 57 -11.70 6.05 3.13
CA PHE A 57 -10.70 5.49 4.02
C PHE A 57 -10.66 3.96 3.95
N LEU A 58 -11.80 3.30 3.72
CA LEU A 58 -11.83 1.86 3.48
C LEU A 58 -11.16 1.51 2.15
N TYR A 59 -11.47 2.25 1.07
CA TYR A 59 -10.78 2.07 -0.21
C TYR A 59 -9.27 2.28 -0.09
N SER A 60 -8.86 3.29 0.69
CA SER A 60 -7.43 3.49 0.98
C SER A 60 -6.82 2.29 1.71
N GLY A 61 -7.47 1.76 2.74
CA GLY A 61 -6.99 0.56 3.45
C GLY A 61 -6.92 -0.68 2.58
N ILE A 62 -7.91 -0.88 1.71
CA ILE A 62 -7.92 -1.99 0.74
C ILE A 62 -6.71 -1.88 -0.20
N GLY A 63 -6.46 -0.70 -0.77
CA GLY A 63 -5.32 -0.47 -1.66
C GLY A 63 -3.97 -0.69 -0.97
N ASP A 64 -3.83 -0.17 0.25
CA ASP A 64 -2.62 -0.36 1.06
C ASP A 64 -2.41 -1.84 1.42
N LEU A 65 -3.46 -2.57 1.82
CA LEU A 65 -3.34 -3.99 2.16
C LEU A 65 -3.00 -4.86 0.94
N VAL A 66 -3.67 -4.65 -0.19
CA VAL A 66 -3.47 -5.44 -1.41
C VAL A 66 -2.06 -5.25 -1.98
N SER A 67 -1.40 -4.12 -1.70
CA SER A 67 -0.03 -3.84 -2.13
C SER A 67 1.00 -4.86 -1.66
N LYS A 68 0.72 -5.58 -0.56
CA LYS A 68 1.62 -6.62 -0.05
C LYS A 68 1.87 -7.74 -1.07
N ILE A 69 0.95 -7.90 -2.04
CA ILE A 69 1.13 -8.85 -3.15
C ILE A 69 2.35 -8.47 -4.01
N THR A 70 2.53 -7.19 -4.30
CA THR A 70 3.64 -6.69 -5.14
C THR A 70 4.88 -6.36 -4.32
N ALA A 71 4.71 -5.80 -3.11
CA ALA A 71 5.81 -5.47 -2.22
C ALA A 71 6.69 -6.68 -1.87
N LEU A 72 6.07 -7.83 -1.59
CA LEU A 72 6.80 -9.07 -1.30
C LEU A 72 7.59 -9.57 -2.52
N TYR A 73 7.13 -9.33 -3.73
CA TYR A 73 7.84 -9.65 -4.96
C TYR A 73 9.03 -8.71 -5.18
N ASP A 74 8.87 -7.43 -4.88
CA ASP A 74 9.99 -6.49 -4.87
C ASP A 74 11.04 -6.90 -3.83
N TRP A 75 10.63 -7.32 -2.63
CA TRP A 75 11.57 -7.75 -1.59
C TRP A 75 12.37 -8.98 -1.99
N VAL A 76 11.74 -9.98 -2.64
CA VAL A 76 12.44 -11.12 -3.22
C VAL A 76 13.42 -10.67 -4.32
N PHE A 77 12.99 -9.77 -5.19
CA PHE A 77 13.84 -9.22 -6.24
C PHE A 77 15.07 -8.49 -5.68
N GLU A 78 14.90 -7.72 -4.61
CA GLU A 78 16.02 -7.05 -3.92
C GLU A 78 16.99 -8.05 -3.30
N ASP A 79 16.49 -9.13 -2.69
CA ASP A 79 17.32 -10.19 -2.10
C ASP A 79 18.13 -10.93 -3.16
N GLU A 80 17.50 -11.32 -4.27
CA GLU A 80 18.14 -11.97 -5.41
C GLU A 80 19.26 -11.11 -6.04
N HIS A 81 19.17 -9.78 -5.91
CA HIS A 81 20.16 -8.84 -6.43
C HIS A 81 21.15 -8.35 -5.36
N GLY A 82 21.08 -8.87 -4.14
CA GLY A 82 22.01 -8.54 -3.06
C GLY A 82 21.79 -7.19 -2.38
N TYR A 83 20.59 -6.59 -2.54
CA TYR A 83 20.23 -5.31 -1.91
C TYR A 83 19.42 -5.46 -0.62
N ALA A 84 18.91 -6.62 -0.34
CA ALA A 84 18.14 -6.91 0.88
C ALA A 84 18.47 -8.31 1.39
N VAL A 85 18.00 -8.60 2.60
CA VAL A 85 17.96 -9.95 3.16
C VAL A 85 16.52 -10.26 3.55
N LEU A 86 16.01 -11.39 3.09
CA LEU A 86 14.67 -11.84 3.43
C LEU A 86 14.61 -12.30 4.89
N ASN A 87 13.51 -11.95 5.54
CA ASN A 87 13.12 -12.54 6.82
C ASN A 87 11.90 -13.43 6.57
N ASP A 88 12.09 -14.74 6.61
CA ASP A 88 11.06 -15.74 6.28
C ASP A 88 9.82 -15.60 7.15
N PHE A 89 9.98 -15.27 8.43
CA PHE A 89 8.85 -15.12 9.34
C PHE A 89 8.03 -13.87 9.01
N ALA A 90 8.68 -12.73 8.78
CA ALA A 90 8.00 -11.51 8.33
C ALA A 90 7.31 -11.71 6.98
N MET A 91 7.97 -12.40 6.04
CA MET A 91 7.41 -12.78 4.74
C MET A 91 6.14 -13.63 4.92
N MET A 92 6.18 -14.62 5.79
CA MET A 92 5.04 -15.49 6.08
C MET A 92 3.87 -14.70 6.65
N ILE A 93 4.12 -13.81 7.62
CA ILE A 93 3.08 -12.97 8.25
C ILE A 93 2.42 -12.06 7.21
N ALA A 94 3.21 -11.34 6.41
CA ALA A 94 2.70 -10.44 5.38
C ALA A 94 1.90 -11.20 4.30
N LYS A 95 2.40 -12.37 3.84
CA LYS A 95 1.66 -13.25 2.92
C LYS A 95 0.33 -13.72 3.51
N LYS A 96 0.31 -14.09 4.79
CA LYS A 96 -0.90 -14.58 5.45
C LYS A 96 -1.93 -13.45 5.57
N ALA A 97 -1.51 -12.26 5.97
CA ALA A 97 -2.36 -11.08 6.08
C ALA A 97 -3.14 -10.83 4.78
N VAL A 98 -2.45 -10.59 3.68
CA VAL A 98 -3.12 -10.29 2.40
C VAL A 98 -3.92 -11.49 1.86
N ASN A 99 -3.45 -12.73 2.06
CA ASN A 99 -4.17 -13.90 1.56
C ASN A 99 -5.44 -14.21 2.38
N SER A 100 -5.48 -13.91 3.68
CA SER A 100 -6.69 -14.02 4.50
C SER A 100 -7.75 -13.05 3.99
N PHE A 101 -7.41 -11.78 3.94
CA PHE A 101 -8.30 -10.73 3.43
C PHE A 101 -8.88 -11.04 2.03
N VAL A 102 -8.01 -11.40 1.08
CA VAL A 102 -8.39 -11.65 -0.32
C VAL A 102 -9.34 -12.85 -0.48
N ARG A 103 -9.39 -13.74 0.50
CA ARG A 103 -10.26 -14.94 0.49
C ARG A 103 -11.53 -14.77 1.30
N THR A 104 -11.63 -13.72 2.10
CA THR A 104 -12.80 -13.47 2.93
C THR A 104 -13.98 -13.10 2.04
N PRO A 105 -15.09 -13.84 2.13
CA PRO A 105 -16.31 -13.48 1.41
C PRO A 105 -16.94 -12.24 2.04
N PHE A 106 -17.51 -11.37 1.23
CA PHE A 106 -18.22 -10.18 1.67
C PHE A 106 -19.31 -9.79 0.65
N GLU A 107 -20.35 -9.12 1.12
CA GLU A 107 -21.39 -8.52 0.29
C GLU A 107 -21.20 -6.99 0.22
N SER A 108 -20.62 -6.40 1.27
CA SER A 108 -20.34 -4.97 1.37
C SER A 108 -18.98 -4.74 2.04
N ILE A 109 -18.28 -3.68 1.64
CA ILE A 109 -17.05 -3.23 2.32
C ILE A 109 -17.30 -2.75 3.76
N LYS A 110 -18.58 -2.62 4.17
CA LYS A 110 -18.99 -2.27 5.54
C LYS A 110 -19.46 -3.48 6.35
N ASP A 111 -19.38 -4.69 5.82
CA ASP A 111 -19.68 -5.89 6.59
C ASP A 111 -18.70 -6.04 7.76
N ASP A 112 -19.21 -6.44 8.92
CA ASP A 112 -18.37 -6.58 10.12
C ASP A 112 -17.23 -7.57 9.93
N LEU A 113 -17.48 -8.67 9.20
CA LEU A 113 -16.44 -9.64 8.88
C LEU A 113 -15.36 -9.00 7.99
N PHE A 114 -15.77 -8.26 6.95
CA PHE A 114 -14.85 -7.57 6.05
C PHE A 114 -13.98 -6.55 6.79
N LEU A 115 -14.61 -5.72 7.65
CA LEU A 115 -13.91 -4.70 8.43
C LEU A 115 -12.90 -5.32 9.41
N ARG A 116 -13.27 -6.40 10.09
CA ARG A 116 -12.36 -7.13 11.00
C ARG A 116 -11.17 -7.70 10.25
N GLU A 117 -11.40 -8.39 9.13
CA GLU A 117 -10.34 -8.95 8.30
C GLU A 117 -9.42 -7.86 7.72
N LEU A 118 -9.98 -6.71 7.32
CA LEU A 118 -9.19 -5.56 6.86
C LEU A 118 -8.28 -5.04 7.99
N LEU A 119 -8.85 -4.82 9.18
CA LEU A 119 -8.11 -4.31 10.34
C LEU A 119 -7.04 -5.29 10.83
N ASP A 120 -7.38 -6.56 10.98
CA ASP A 120 -6.45 -7.61 11.42
C ASP A 120 -5.30 -7.76 10.42
N SER A 121 -5.63 -7.73 9.12
CA SER A 121 -4.62 -7.83 8.06
C SER A 121 -3.70 -6.61 7.97
N LEU A 122 -4.25 -5.40 8.15
CA LEU A 122 -3.44 -4.17 8.27
C LEU A 122 -2.56 -4.21 9.53
N ALA A 123 -3.08 -4.69 10.66
CA ALA A 123 -2.29 -4.84 11.88
C ALA A 123 -1.13 -5.84 11.68
N MET A 124 -1.40 -6.98 11.06
CA MET A 124 -0.36 -7.98 10.73
C MET A 124 0.70 -7.42 9.79
N SER A 125 0.33 -6.52 8.86
CA SER A 125 1.27 -5.84 7.97
C SER A 125 2.28 -4.99 8.75
N GLY A 126 1.81 -4.18 9.70
CA GLY A 126 2.68 -3.38 10.56
C GLY A 126 3.60 -4.24 11.44
N ILE A 127 3.09 -5.35 11.97
CA ILE A 127 3.88 -6.32 12.74
C ILE A 127 4.96 -6.97 11.86
N ALA A 128 4.65 -7.32 10.61
CA ALA A 128 5.64 -7.88 9.69
C ALA A 128 6.80 -6.91 9.42
N ASN A 129 6.52 -5.61 9.31
CA ASN A 129 7.55 -4.59 9.16
C ASN A 129 8.47 -4.50 10.39
N GLU A 130 7.91 -4.59 11.60
CA GLU A 130 8.70 -4.59 12.84
C GLU A 130 9.60 -5.83 12.94
N ILE A 131 9.08 -7.01 12.61
CA ILE A 131 9.84 -8.27 12.59
C ILE A 131 10.98 -8.20 11.58
N ALA A 132 10.76 -7.61 10.40
CA ALA A 132 11.77 -7.42 9.38
C ALA A 132 12.79 -6.32 9.73
N GLY A 133 12.45 -5.42 10.66
CA GLY A 133 13.25 -4.23 10.98
C GLY A 133 13.24 -3.16 9.87
N ASN A 134 12.37 -3.30 8.88
CA ASN A 134 12.21 -2.37 7.77
C ASN A 134 10.83 -2.52 7.12
N SER A 135 10.50 -1.65 6.15
CA SER A 135 9.18 -1.64 5.50
C SER A 135 9.08 -2.54 4.26
N SER A 136 10.08 -3.33 3.93
CA SER A 136 10.08 -4.16 2.70
C SER A 136 8.92 -5.18 2.64
N PRO A 137 8.46 -5.78 3.76
CA PRO A 137 7.30 -6.67 3.73
C PRO A 137 6.01 -6.00 3.23
N ALA A 138 5.89 -4.69 3.37
CA ALA A 138 4.67 -3.94 3.07
C ALA A 138 4.83 -2.87 1.99
N SER A 139 6.05 -2.55 1.56
CA SER A 139 6.35 -1.38 0.72
C SER A 139 7.37 -1.73 -0.35
N GLY A 140 6.93 -1.79 -1.60
CA GLY A 140 7.74 -2.02 -2.79
C GLY A 140 7.67 -0.86 -3.79
N SER A 141 7.75 -1.18 -5.06
CA SER A 141 7.66 -0.24 -6.19
C SER A 141 6.38 0.59 -6.18
N GLU A 142 5.24 -0.01 -5.80
CA GLU A 142 3.94 0.68 -5.72
C GLU A 142 3.96 1.82 -4.70
N HIS A 143 4.66 1.65 -3.60
CA HIS A 143 4.82 2.70 -2.59
C HIS A 143 5.78 3.80 -3.06
N LEU A 144 6.81 3.46 -3.85
CA LEU A 144 7.69 4.46 -4.44
C LEU A 144 6.91 5.38 -5.40
N ILE A 145 5.95 4.84 -6.16
CA ILE A 145 5.06 5.64 -7.01
C ILE A 145 4.20 6.57 -6.13
N SER A 146 3.58 6.06 -5.06
CA SER A 146 2.77 6.89 -4.16
C SER A 146 3.59 8.01 -3.51
N HIS A 147 4.78 7.72 -3.01
CA HIS A 147 5.65 8.74 -2.44
C HIS A 147 6.15 9.75 -3.49
N ALA A 148 6.30 9.33 -4.75
CA ALA A 148 6.62 10.24 -5.83
C ALA A 148 5.45 11.19 -6.14
N LEU A 149 4.21 10.70 -6.12
CA LEU A 149 3.00 11.53 -6.22
C LEU A 149 2.90 12.50 -5.05
N ASP A 150 3.10 12.05 -3.82
CA ASP A 150 3.11 12.93 -2.62
C ASP A 150 4.15 14.06 -2.73
N LYS A 151 5.28 13.80 -3.38
CA LYS A 151 6.36 14.78 -3.58
C LYS A 151 6.06 15.79 -4.68
N THR A 152 5.31 15.40 -5.70
CA THR A 152 5.14 16.18 -6.94
C THR A 152 3.80 16.88 -7.05
N LEU A 153 2.77 16.39 -6.34
CA LEU A 153 1.43 16.97 -6.38
C LEU A 153 1.21 17.89 -5.18
N GLU A 154 0.52 18.99 -5.41
CA GLU A 154 0.08 19.90 -4.34
C GLU A 154 -1.03 19.27 -3.49
N HIS A 155 -1.94 18.54 -4.14
CA HIS A 155 -3.06 17.84 -3.50
C HIS A 155 -3.08 16.35 -3.86
N PRO A 156 -2.17 15.53 -3.28
CA PRO A 156 -2.15 14.11 -3.54
C PRO A 156 -3.39 13.42 -2.93
N GLN A 157 -3.79 12.29 -3.51
CA GLN A 157 -4.85 11.46 -2.96
C GLN A 157 -4.42 10.73 -1.69
N LEU A 158 -5.36 10.08 -1.01
CA LEU A 158 -5.05 9.21 0.10
C LEU A 158 -4.01 8.16 -0.30
N HIS A 159 -3.07 7.91 0.60
CA HIS A 159 -1.93 7.01 0.37
C HIS A 159 -2.33 5.68 -0.26
N GLY A 160 -3.26 4.96 0.35
CA GLY A 160 -3.66 3.65 -0.14
C GLY A 160 -4.43 3.69 -1.47
N ILE A 161 -5.05 4.82 -1.85
CA ILE A 161 -5.63 4.99 -3.19
C ILE A 161 -4.51 5.01 -4.23
N GLN A 162 -3.48 5.82 -4.02
CA GLN A 162 -2.33 5.89 -4.91
C GLN A 162 -1.59 4.54 -4.97
N VAL A 163 -1.37 3.92 -3.81
CA VAL A 163 -0.72 2.61 -3.69
C VAL A 163 -1.54 1.53 -4.38
N GLY A 164 -2.88 1.52 -4.25
CA GLY A 164 -3.73 0.52 -4.88
C GLY A 164 -3.65 0.54 -6.41
N ILE A 165 -3.73 1.73 -7.02
CA ILE A 165 -3.55 1.89 -8.47
C ILE A 165 -2.16 1.41 -8.90
N ALA A 166 -1.13 1.85 -8.19
CA ALA A 166 0.25 1.46 -8.46
C ALA A 166 0.48 -0.05 -8.26
N THR A 167 -0.22 -0.67 -7.29
CA THR A 167 -0.20 -2.14 -7.08
C THR A 167 -0.71 -2.88 -8.31
N TYR A 168 -1.80 -2.43 -8.90
CA TYR A 168 -2.29 -3.06 -10.12
C TYR A 168 -1.28 -2.94 -11.27
N ILE A 169 -0.71 -1.76 -11.48
CA ILE A 169 0.35 -1.53 -12.48
C ILE A 169 1.52 -2.50 -12.22
N MET A 170 2.03 -2.52 -10.98
CA MET A 170 3.18 -3.34 -10.64
C MET A 170 2.90 -4.84 -10.69
N SER A 171 1.69 -5.29 -10.35
CA SER A 171 1.29 -6.68 -10.50
C SER A 171 1.35 -7.17 -11.95
N LYS A 172 1.06 -6.29 -12.91
CA LYS A 172 1.22 -6.54 -14.35
C LYS A 172 2.71 -6.56 -14.76
N VAL A 173 3.49 -5.61 -14.28
CA VAL A 173 4.94 -5.53 -14.53
C VAL A 173 5.67 -6.77 -14.04
N GLN A 174 5.32 -7.23 -12.83
CA GLN A 174 5.86 -8.42 -12.19
C GLN A 174 5.26 -9.72 -12.77
N ASN A 175 4.24 -9.62 -13.62
CA ASN A 175 3.43 -10.75 -14.10
C ASN A 175 2.94 -11.63 -12.94
N HIS A 176 2.53 -10.99 -11.83
CA HIS A 176 2.19 -11.67 -10.59
C HIS A 176 0.80 -11.30 -10.08
N ARG A 177 -0.11 -12.26 -10.06
CA ARG A 177 -1.45 -12.19 -9.46
C ARG A 177 -2.33 -10.99 -9.89
N TYR A 178 -2.04 -10.33 -11.01
CA TYR A 178 -2.78 -9.16 -11.48
C TYR A 178 -4.29 -9.42 -11.67
N ILE A 179 -4.68 -10.62 -12.10
CA ILE A 179 -6.09 -11.02 -12.21
C ILE A 179 -6.75 -10.99 -10.83
N ARG A 180 -6.05 -11.46 -9.80
CA ARG A 180 -6.56 -11.47 -8.43
C ARG A 180 -6.67 -10.05 -7.85
N VAL A 181 -5.68 -9.23 -8.08
CA VAL A 181 -5.67 -7.81 -7.69
C VAL A 181 -6.88 -7.11 -8.33
N ASN A 182 -7.08 -7.29 -9.65
CA ASN A 182 -8.20 -6.71 -10.35
C ASN A 182 -9.56 -7.18 -9.78
N LYS A 183 -9.71 -8.49 -9.55
CA LYS A 183 -10.95 -9.05 -9.00
C LYS A 183 -11.32 -8.47 -7.63
N ILE A 184 -10.32 -8.20 -6.77
CA ILE A 184 -10.56 -7.57 -5.47
C ILE A 184 -11.03 -6.13 -5.67
N PHE A 185 -10.34 -5.37 -6.49
CA PHE A 185 -10.67 -3.97 -6.73
C PHE A 185 -12.01 -3.79 -7.44
N GLU A 186 -12.38 -4.69 -8.36
CA GLU A 186 -13.72 -4.74 -8.93
C GLU A 186 -14.77 -5.09 -7.86
N GLY A 187 -14.56 -6.18 -7.12
CA GLY A 187 -15.52 -6.66 -6.13
C GLY A 187 -15.74 -5.72 -4.96
N THR A 188 -14.76 -4.91 -4.59
CA THR A 188 -14.88 -3.91 -3.52
C THR A 188 -15.43 -2.56 -4.00
N GLY A 189 -15.60 -2.34 -5.30
CA GLY A 189 -15.96 -1.02 -5.86
C GLY A 189 -14.80 -0.02 -5.86
N PHE A 190 -13.56 -0.48 -5.63
CA PHE A 190 -12.38 0.39 -5.63
C PHE A 190 -12.21 1.14 -6.95
N TRP A 191 -12.37 0.45 -8.08
CA TRP A 191 -12.24 1.07 -9.40
C TRP A 191 -13.34 2.09 -9.67
N ASP A 192 -14.58 1.80 -9.25
CA ASP A 192 -15.70 2.74 -9.41
C ASP A 192 -15.43 4.02 -8.63
N TYR A 193 -14.96 3.89 -7.39
CA TYR A 193 -14.57 5.05 -6.59
C TYR A 193 -13.42 5.83 -7.23
N VAL A 194 -12.35 5.16 -7.63
CA VAL A 194 -11.14 5.80 -8.17
C VAL A 194 -11.44 6.55 -9.48
N SER A 195 -12.32 6.01 -10.34
CA SER A 195 -12.73 6.66 -11.60
C SER A 195 -13.43 8.02 -11.39
N THR A 196 -13.99 8.27 -10.19
CA THR A 196 -14.63 9.55 -9.87
C THR A 196 -13.66 10.65 -9.45
N LEU A 197 -12.37 10.33 -9.25
CA LEU A 197 -11.39 11.24 -8.66
C LEU A 197 -10.72 12.18 -9.67
N GLY A 198 -10.96 12.01 -10.96
CA GLY A 198 -10.36 12.85 -12.02
C GLY A 198 -8.83 12.83 -12.04
N LEU A 199 -8.25 11.65 -11.81
CA LEU A 199 -6.80 11.47 -11.77
C LEU A 199 -6.17 11.67 -13.14
N LYS A 200 -4.95 12.21 -13.17
CA LYS A 200 -4.20 12.41 -14.41
C LYS A 200 -3.18 11.30 -14.61
N ARG A 201 -3.25 10.66 -15.76
CA ARG A 201 -2.33 9.59 -16.18
C ARG A 201 -0.87 10.04 -16.20
N GLU A 202 -0.65 11.30 -16.64
CA GLU A 202 0.67 11.92 -16.75
C GLU A 202 1.37 12.06 -15.39
N ASP A 203 0.61 12.26 -14.32
CA ASP A 203 1.16 12.34 -12.96
C ASP A 203 1.72 10.99 -12.52
N TYR A 204 1.00 9.90 -12.82
CA TYR A 204 1.50 8.54 -12.56
C TYR A 204 2.69 8.19 -13.45
N ALA A 205 2.69 8.58 -14.74
CA ALA A 205 3.83 8.37 -15.62
C ALA A 205 5.09 9.07 -15.10
N ARG A 206 4.96 10.33 -14.66
CA ARG A 206 6.04 11.09 -14.02
C ARG A 206 6.49 10.44 -12.71
N ALA A 207 5.55 10.00 -11.89
CA ALA A 207 5.85 9.33 -10.63
C ALA A 207 6.64 8.03 -10.83
N ILE A 208 6.30 7.24 -11.86
CA ILE A 208 7.05 6.02 -12.25
C ILE A 208 8.51 6.38 -12.60
N ASP A 209 8.73 7.45 -13.34
CA ASP A 209 10.09 7.83 -13.76
C ASP A 209 10.97 8.29 -12.57
N ILE A 210 10.39 9.00 -11.60
CA ILE A 210 11.14 9.51 -10.45
C ILE A 210 11.15 8.55 -9.23
N ALA A 211 10.34 7.49 -9.24
CA ALA A 211 10.21 6.52 -8.16
C ALA A 211 11.56 6.03 -7.60
N PRO A 212 12.57 5.67 -8.41
CA PRO A 212 13.88 5.23 -7.91
C PRO A 212 14.57 6.27 -7.03
N SER A 213 14.35 7.57 -7.31
CA SER A 213 14.97 8.67 -6.55
C SER A 213 14.36 8.86 -5.14
N ILE A 214 13.23 8.23 -4.86
CA ILE A 214 12.55 8.32 -3.56
C ILE A 214 13.32 7.53 -2.49
N LYS A 215 13.77 6.33 -2.83
CA LYS A 215 14.60 5.48 -1.96
C LYS A 215 15.77 4.90 -2.77
N PRO A 216 16.80 5.71 -3.06
CA PRO A 216 17.89 5.31 -3.97
C PRO A 216 18.78 4.18 -3.43
N HIS A 217 18.65 3.85 -2.13
CA HIS A 217 19.35 2.74 -1.50
C HIS A 217 18.65 1.38 -1.69
N ARG A 218 17.43 1.36 -2.22
CA ARG A 218 16.69 0.14 -2.57
C ARG A 218 16.97 -0.27 -4.01
N HIS A 219 16.54 -1.48 -4.36
CA HIS A 219 16.65 -2.00 -5.74
C HIS A 219 15.38 -2.76 -6.14
N THR A 220 14.22 -2.09 -6.09
CA THR A 220 12.95 -2.66 -6.54
C THR A 220 12.89 -2.73 -8.08
N TYR A 221 11.86 -3.38 -8.64
CA TYR A 221 11.66 -3.45 -10.09
C TYR A 221 11.79 -2.08 -10.77
N LEU A 222 11.28 -0.99 -10.17
CA LEU A 222 11.34 0.35 -10.77
C LEU A 222 12.75 0.95 -10.80
N HIS A 223 13.75 0.39 -10.12
CA HIS A 223 15.13 0.86 -10.26
C HIS A 223 15.72 0.47 -11.62
N GLU A 224 15.17 -0.53 -12.29
CA GLU A 224 15.57 -0.89 -13.64
C GLU A 224 14.71 -0.17 -14.70
N LYS A 225 15.35 0.45 -15.69
CA LYS A 225 14.69 1.23 -16.75
C LYS A 225 13.65 0.41 -17.51
N LYS A 226 13.96 -0.86 -17.85
CA LYS A 226 13.04 -1.75 -18.60
C LYS A 226 11.68 -1.91 -17.91
N TYR A 227 11.65 -1.97 -16.58
CA TYR A 227 10.40 -2.13 -15.83
C TYR A 227 9.64 -0.81 -15.68
N ARG A 228 10.32 0.35 -15.64
CA ARG A 228 9.64 1.65 -15.72
C ARG A 228 8.96 1.84 -17.08
N GLU A 229 9.62 1.47 -18.17
CA GLU A 229 9.01 1.53 -19.50
C GLU A 229 7.81 0.58 -19.60
N LEU A 230 7.92 -0.63 -19.05
CA LEU A 230 6.81 -1.58 -18.99
C LEU A 230 5.65 -1.04 -18.14
N ALA A 231 5.94 -0.44 -16.98
CA ALA A 231 4.92 0.17 -16.11
C ALA A 231 4.17 1.31 -16.82
N LYS A 232 4.89 2.17 -17.55
CA LYS A 232 4.26 3.22 -18.39
C LYS A 232 3.42 2.60 -19.53
N LYS A 233 3.92 1.55 -20.18
CA LYS A 233 3.13 0.83 -21.18
C LYS A 233 1.82 0.29 -20.60
N VAL A 234 1.87 -0.38 -19.44
CA VAL A 234 0.69 -0.84 -18.73
C VAL A 234 -0.24 0.33 -18.42
N LEU A 235 0.28 1.44 -17.90
CA LEU A 235 -0.50 2.63 -17.55
C LEU A 235 -1.29 3.20 -18.74
N TYR A 236 -0.75 3.16 -19.93
CA TYR A 236 -1.39 3.73 -21.14
C TYR A 236 -2.24 2.73 -21.93
N GLU A 237 -1.90 1.45 -21.91
CA GLU A 237 -2.52 0.44 -22.80
C GLU A 237 -3.55 -0.45 -22.09
N ASP A 238 -3.49 -0.56 -20.74
CA ASP A 238 -4.38 -1.46 -20.00
C ASP A 238 -5.83 -0.96 -19.97
N GLU A 239 -6.79 -1.85 -20.29
CA GLU A 239 -8.20 -1.49 -20.42
C GLU A 239 -8.87 -1.07 -19.10
N VAL A 240 -8.41 -1.60 -17.96
CA VAL A 240 -8.91 -1.18 -16.65
C VAL A 240 -8.44 0.25 -16.35
N LEU A 241 -7.16 0.53 -16.59
CA LEU A 241 -6.59 1.85 -16.36
C LEU A 241 -7.10 2.91 -17.34
N LYS A 242 -7.46 2.53 -18.57
CA LYS A 242 -8.15 3.43 -19.49
C LYS A 242 -9.49 3.94 -18.93
N LYS A 243 -10.24 3.07 -18.22
CA LYS A 243 -11.49 3.47 -17.58
C LYS A 243 -11.27 4.34 -16.34
N VAL A 244 -10.18 4.10 -15.62
CA VAL A 244 -9.82 4.84 -14.40
C VAL A 244 -9.37 6.27 -14.71
N PHE A 245 -8.62 6.46 -15.77
CA PHE A 245 -8.03 7.76 -16.11
C PHE A 245 -8.78 8.53 -17.23
N GLY A 246 -9.82 7.96 -17.79
CA GLY A 246 -10.63 8.60 -18.86
C GLY A 246 -10.01 8.44 -20.23
#